data_14c475997d84b8d0d40248e883f32afc
#
_entry.id   14c475997d84b8d0d40248e883f32afc
#
_cell.length_a   1.000
_cell.length_b   1.000
_cell.length_c   1.000
_cell.angle_alpha   90.00
_cell.angle_beta   90.00
_cell.angle_gamma   90.00
#
_symmetry.space_group_name_H-M   'P 1'
#
loop_
_entity.id
_entity.type
_entity.pdbx_description
1 polymer ?
#
loop_
_entity_poly.entity_id
_entity_poly.type
_entity_poly.pdbx_seq_one_letter_code
_entity_poly.pdbx_strand_id
1 'polypeptide(L)'
;GKVIAELNFDFWRYLLTTTYQTTIWPCLHSTFSSRVSRKDFEAQVQTIYTFRNRAAHHEPIIRDCRGMEEKQLDNISTAIHKVCSWISPEAASWILDQSRVRVLRNQRP
;
A
#
# COMPACT_ATOMS: atom_id res chain seq x y z
N GLY A 1 -11.86 -6.72 -17.77
CA GLY A 1 -12.30 -8.05 -17.96
C GLY A 1 -11.68 -9.04 -17.00
N LYS A 2 -12.00 -10.28 -17.21
CA LYS A 2 -11.55 -11.37 -16.35
C LYS A 2 -10.02 -11.49 -16.31
N VAL A 3 -9.36 -11.31 -17.47
CA VAL A 3 -7.90 -11.39 -17.56
C VAL A 3 -7.24 -10.34 -16.66
N ILE A 4 -7.76 -9.12 -16.64
CA ILE A 4 -7.23 -8.06 -15.81
C ILE A 4 -7.39 -8.41 -14.33
N ALA A 5 -8.52 -8.97 -13.95
CA ALA A 5 -8.78 -9.35 -12.55
C ALA A 5 -7.86 -10.47 -12.06
N GLU A 6 -7.36 -11.30 -12.97
CA GLU A 6 -6.47 -12.41 -12.63
C GLU A 6 -4.99 -12.02 -12.53
N LEU A 7 -4.62 -10.79 -12.94
CA LEU A 7 -3.25 -10.31 -12.82
C LEU A 7 -2.91 -10.07 -11.34
N ASN A 8 -1.73 -10.53 -10.94
CA ASN A 8 -1.31 -10.43 -9.55
C ASN A 8 -0.77 -9.03 -9.21
N PHE A 9 -0.56 -8.79 -7.93
CA PHE A 9 -0.05 -7.51 -7.42
C PHE A 9 1.33 -7.17 -8.02
N ASP A 10 2.18 -8.16 -8.21
CA ASP A 10 3.52 -7.94 -8.76
C ASP A 10 3.47 -7.33 -10.16
N PHE A 11 2.55 -7.78 -11.00
CA PHE A 11 2.35 -7.19 -12.32
C PHE A 11 1.99 -5.70 -12.21
N TRP A 12 1.02 -5.36 -11.38
CA TRP A 12 0.58 -3.98 -11.22
C TRP A 12 1.69 -3.09 -10.65
N ARG A 13 2.45 -3.62 -9.68
CA ARG A 13 3.58 -2.92 -9.10
C ARG A 13 4.66 -2.62 -10.16
N TYR A 14 4.90 -3.56 -11.06
CA TYR A 14 5.92 -3.41 -12.11
C TYR A 14 5.62 -2.22 -13.00
N LEU A 15 4.36 -1.89 -13.23
CA LEU A 15 3.97 -0.74 -14.06
C LEU A 15 4.36 0.60 -13.44
N LEU A 16 4.73 0.64 -12.17
CA LEU A 16 5.18 1.84 -11.48
C LEU A 16 6.68 2.04 -11.57
N THR A 17 7.40 1.12 -12.18
CA THR A 17 8.87 1.19 -12.26
C THR A 17 9.34 2.22 -13.27
N THR A 18 10.64 2.49 -13.23
CA THR A 18 11.30 3.46 -14.14
C THR A 18 11.04 3.15 -15.61
N THR A 19 10.86 1.86 -15.96
CA THR A 19 10.59 1.43 -17.33
C THR A 19 9.40 2.16 -17.94
N TYR A 20 8.38 2.46 -17.14
CA TYR A 20 7.12 3.07 -17.60
C TYR A 20 6.98 4.53 -17.17
N GLN A 21 8.07 5.17 -16.75
CA GLN A 21 8.05 6.53 -16.22
C GLN A 21 7.54 7.56 -17.24
N THR A 22 7.82 7.36 -18.51
CA THR A 22 7.43 8.31 -19.56
C THR A 22 6.15 7.91 -20.28
N THR A 23 5.65 6.70 -20.07
CA THR A 23 4.46 6.18 -20.77
C THR A 23 3.26 6.02 -19.86
N ILE A 24 3.32 5.08 -18.93
CA ILE A 24 2.17 4.75 -18.06
C ILE A 24 2.01 5.75 -16.92
N TRP A 25 3.12 6.15 -16.30
CA TRP A 25 3.06 7.02 -15.12
C TRP A 25 2.34 8.36 -15.37
N PRO A 26 2.62 9.11 -16.46
CA PRO A 26 1.91 10.37 -16.67
C PRO A 26 0.39 10.18 -16.78
N CYS A 27 -0.05 9.11 -17.46
CA CYS A 27 -1.48 8.83 -17.59
C CYS A 27 -2.10 8.48 -16.24
N LEU A 28 -1.43 7.64 -15.46
CA LEU A 28 -1.91 7.24 -14.14
C LEU A 28 -1.95 8.43 -13.18
N HIS A 29 -0.87 9.22 -13.15
CA HIS A 29 -0.73 10.36 -12.26
C HIS A 29 -1.77 11.44 -12.54
N SER A 30 -2.22 11.57 -13.79
CA SER A 30 -3.25 12.56 -14.15
C SER A 30 -4.59 12.29 -13.47
N THR A 31 -4.83 11.06 -13.00
CA THR A 31 -6.07 10.70 -12.29
C THR A 31 -5.98 10.92 -10.78
N PHE A 32 -4.80 11.23 -10.26
CA PHE A 32 -4.59 11.41 -8.82
C PHE A 32 -5.13 12.76 -8.34
N SER A 33 -5.62 12.79 -7.11
CA SER A 33 -6.09 14.04 -6.48
C SER A 33 -4.94 14.92 -6.03
N SER A 34 -3.77 14.34 -5.76
CA SER A 34 -2.61 15.06 -5.27
C SER A 34 -1.40 14.78 -6.15
N ARG A 35 -0.48 15.75 -6.22
CA ARG A 35 0.77 15.55 -6.94
C ARG A 35 1.74 14.77 -6.06
N VAL A 36 2.36 13.75 -6.65
CA VAL A 36 3.37 12.93 -6.00
C VAL A 36 4.35 12.46 -7.08
N SER A 37 5.62 12.35 -6.74
CA SER A 37 6.60 11.81 -7.67
C SER A 37 6.39 10.31 -7.85
N ARG A 38 6.72 9.79 -9.04
CA ARG A 38 6.65 8.35 -9.29
C ARG A 38 7.47 7.59 -8.25
N LYS A 39 8.66 8.09 -7.94
CA LYS A 39 9.58 7.44 -7.00
C LYS A 39 8.96 7.32 -5.61
N ASP A 40 8.35 8.40 -5.13
CA ASP A 40 7.71 8.38 -3.80
C ASP A 40 6.50 7.46 -3.78
N PHE A 41 5.69 7.49 -4.82
CA PHE A 41 4.53 6.60 -4.92
C PHE A 41 4.97 5.14 -4.97
N GLU A 42 5.96 4.83 -5.80
CA GLU A 42 6.51 3.47 -5.93
C GLU A 42 7.06 2.97 -4.59
N ALA A 43 7.76 3.83 -3.83
CA ALA A 43 8.34 3.45 -2.55
C ALA A 43 7.25 3.01 -1.55
N GLN A 44 6.14 3.73 -1.49
CA GLN A 44 5.04 3.36 -0.59
C GLN A 44 4.34 2.09 -1.06
N VAL A 45 4.12 1.93 -2.36
CA VAL A 45 3.55 0.71 -2.91
C VAL A 45 4.47 -0.48 -2.66
N GLN A 46 5.79 -0.30 -2.76
CA GLN A 46 6.76 -1.35 -2.45
C GLN A 46 6.66 -1.80 -0.99
N THR A 47 6.47 -0.87 -0.07
CA THR A 47 6.28 -1.18 1.35
C THR A 47 5.05 -2.07 1.55
N ILE A 48 3.95 -1.71 0.91
CA ILE A 48 2.70 -2.48 0.96
C ILE A 48 2.89 -3.86 0.35
N TYR A 49 3.54 -3.91 -0.81
CA TYR A 49 3.81 -5.15 -1.52
C TYR A 49 4.61 -6.14 -0.68
N THR A 50 5.68 -5.67 -0.05
CA THR A 50 6.53 -6.50 0.78
C THR A 50 5.76 -7.08 1.97
N PHE A 51 4.96 -6.25 2.63
CA PHE A 51 4.14 -6.71 3.75
C PHE A 51 3.08 -7.72 3.29
N ARG A 52 2.41 -7.43 2.20
CA ARG A 52 1.39 -8.34 1.63
C ARG A 52 1.98 -9.70 1.30
N ASN A 53 3.19 -9.74 0.75
CA ASN A 53 3.85 -10.99 0.42
C ASN A 53 4.18 -11.81 1.68
N ARG A 54 4.62 -11.14 2.75
CA ARG A 54 4.88 -11.84 4.01
C ARG A 54 3.60 -12.45 4.56
N ALA A 55 2.50 -11.72 4.52
CA ALA A 55 1.20 -12.21 4.96
C ALA A 55 0.73 -13.38 4.10
N ALA A 56 0.88 -13.26 2.77
CA ALA A 56 0.43 -14.29 1.83
C ALA A 56 1.23 -15.59 1.96
N HIS A 57 2.52 -15.50 2.34
CA HIS A 57 3.38 -16.67 2.52
C HIS A 57 3.40 -17.16 3.96
N HIS A 58 2.50 -16.68 4.79
CA HIS A 58 2.41 -17.05 6.21
C HIS A 58 3.68 -16.80 6.98
N GLU A 59 4.50 -15.84 6.55
CA GLU A 59 5.68 -15.43 7.28
C GLU A 59 5.27 -14.65 8.53
N PRO A 60 6.06 -14.70 9.61
CA PRO A 60 5.72 -14.01 10.84
C PRO A 60 5.59 -12.50 10.61
N ILE A 61 4.42 -11.97 10.89
CA ILE A 61 4.16 -10.53 10.94
C ILE A 61 4.43 -10.03 12.35
N ILE A 62 4.06 -10.85 13.34
CA ILE A 62 4.31 -10.59 14.76
C ILE A 62 5.74 -11.01 15.07
N ARG A 63 6.50 -10.09 15.66
CA ARG A 63 7.90 -10.31 16.02
C ARG A 63 8.06 -10.37 17.54
N ASP A 64 9.19 -10.92 17.98
CA ASP A 64 9.49 -11.04 19.40
C ASP A 64 9.58 -9.68 20.09
N CYS A 65 10.02 -8.65 19.38
CA CYS A 65 10.12 -7.30 19.93
C CYS A 65 8.88 -6.49 19.57
N ARG A 66 8.06 -6.20 20.58
CA ARG A 66 6.81 -5.46 20.39
C ARG A 66 7.04 -4.05 19.81
N GLY A 67 8.12 -3.36 20.22
CA GLY A 67 8.42 -2.05 19.71
C GLY A 67 8.69 -2.03 18.22
N MET A 68 9.43 -3.00 17.71
CA MET A 68 9.70 -3.14 16.28
C MET A 68 8.43 -3.50 15.51
N GLU A 69 7.62 -4.36 16.09
CA GLU A 69 6.35 -4.77 15.50
C GLU A 69 5.39 -3.58 15.36
N GLU A 70 5.23 -2.79 16.42
CA GLU A 70 4.38 -1.62 16.41
C GLU A 70 4.84 -0.62 15.35
N LYS A 71 6.16 -0.42 15.24
CA LYS A 71 6.74 0.46 14.23
C LYS A 71 6.44 -0.04 12.81
N GLN A 72 6.57 -1.33 12.59
CA GLN A 72 6.27 -1.95 11.30
C GLN A 72 4.80 -1.78 10.92
N LEU A 73 3.90 -2.02 11.87
CA LEU A 73 2.46 -1.86 11.63
C LEU A 73 2.10 -0.39 11.35
N ASP A 74 2.76 0.54 12.05
CA ASP A 74 2.56 1.97 11.81
C ASP A 74 3.04 2.36 10.41
N ASN A 75 4.19 1.85 9.99
CA ASN A 75 4.73 2.12 8.65
C ASN A 75 3.78 1.62 7.56
N ILE A 76 3.22 0.43 7.73
CA ILE A 76 2.26 -0.13 6.76
C ILE A 76 0.98 0.69 6.73
N SER A 77 0.44 1.04 7.89
CA SER A 77 -0.77 1.87 7.97
C SER A 77 -0.55 3.22 7.31
N THR A 78 0.61 3.84 7.54
CA THR A 78 0.98 5.11 6.92
C THR A 78 1.11 4.97 5.40
N ALA A 79 1.75 3.89 4.92
CA ALA A 79 1.91 3.66 3.49
C ALA A 79 0.57 3.51 2.79
N ILE A 80 -0.33 2.73 3.35
CA ILE A 80 -1.67 2.53 2.79
C ILE A 80 -2.43 3.86 2.75
N HIS A 81 -2.40 4.61 3.85
CA HIS A 81 -3.07 5.90 3.92
C HIS A 81 -2.54 6.90 2.89
N LYS A 82 -1.21 6.98 2.75
CA LYS A 82 -0.59 7.88 1.78
C LYS A 82 -0.99 7.53 0.35
N VAL A 83 -0.87 6.27 -0.03
CA VAL A 83 -1.22 5.82 -1.38
C VAL A 83 -2.68 6.12 -1.69
N CYS A 84 -3.57 5.77 -0.78
CA CYS A 84 -5.00 6.01 -0.98
C CYS A 84 -5.33 7.50 -1.04
N SER A 85 -4.70 8.33 -0.19
CA SER A 85 -4.94 9.77 -0.17
C SER A 85 -4.46 10.46 -1.45
N TRP A 86 -3.34 10.02 -2.00
CA TRP A 86 -2.85 10.58 -3.27
C TRP A 86 -3.80 10.29 -4.42
N ILE A 87 -4.43 9.12 -4.41
CA ILE A 87 -5.39 8.73 -5.44
C ILE A 87 -6.74 9.41 -5.20
N SER A 88 -7.30 9.26 -4.00
CA SER A 88 -8.60 9.80 -3.64
C SER A 88 -8.74 9.97 -2.13
N PRO A 89 -8.81 11.20 -1.61
CA PRO A 89 -9.02 11.42 -0.18
C PRO A 89 -10.29 10.77 0.35
N GLU A 90 -11.36 10.73 -0.45
CA GLU A 90 -12.62 10.11 -0.08
C GLU A 90 -12.45 8.60 0.12
N ALA A 91 -11.71 7.95 -0.76
CA ALA A 91 -11.42 6.52 -0.64
C ALA A 91 -10.58 6.24 0.60
N ALA A 92 -9.59 7.09 0.88
CA ALA A 92 -8.75 6.96 2.07
C ALA A 92 -9.57 7.07 3.35
N SER A 93 -10.48 8.03 3.41
CA SER A 93 -11.37 8.22 4.55
C SER A 93 -12.30 7.02 4.73
N TRP A 94 -12.86 6.50 3.64
CA TRP A 94 -13.73 5.33 3.68
C TRP A 94 -12.98 4.10 4.23
N ILE A 95 -11.76 3.86 3.74
CA ILE A 95 -10.94 2.73 4.19
C ILE A 95 -10.64 2.85 5.69
N LEU A 96 -10.31 4.05 6.16
CA LEU A 96 -10.03 4.29 7.57
C LEU A 96 -11.26 3.98 8.43
N ASP A 97 -12.45 4.40 7.99
CA ASP A 97 -13.69 4.16 8.71
C ASP A 97 -14.04 2.66 8.78
N GLN A 98 -13.74 1.90 7.72
CA GLN A 98 -14.04 0.48 7.63
C GLN A 98 -12.96 -0.40 8.28
N SER A 99 -11.77 0.13 8.52
CA SER A 99 -10.66 -0.65 9.05
C SER A 99 -10.87 -1.02 10.52
N ARG A 100 -10.62 -2.28 10.85
CA ARG A 100 -10.68 -2.78 12.23
C ARG A 100 -9.29 -2.94 12.85
N VAL A 101 -8.25 -2.59 12.11
CA VAL A 101 -6.87 -2.81 12.55
C VAL A 101 -6.58 -2.08 13.87
N ARG A 102 -6.98 -0.81 13.96
CA ARG A 102 -6.76 -0.02 15.19
C ARG A 102 -7.43 -0.66 16.40
N VAL A 103 -8.69 -1.08 16.24
CA VAL A 103 -9.44 -1.71 17.32
C VAL A 103 -8.78 -3.00 17.75
N LEU A 104 -8.39 -3.85 16.81
CA LEU A 104 -7.73 -5.12 17.09
C LEU A 104 -6.37 -4.92 17.76
N ARG A 105 -5.60 -3.93 17.34
CA ARG A 105 -4.32 -3.60 17.98
C ARG A 105 -4.49 -3.16 19.43
N ASN A 106 -5.54 -2.37 19.71
CA ASN A 106 -5.81 -1.89 21.06
C ASN A 106 -6.30 -3.00 21.99
N GLN A 107 -6.86 -4.07 21.45
CA GLN A 107 -7.33 -5.23 22.23
C GLN A 107 -6.22 -6.24 22.52
N ARG A 108 -5.06 -6.02 21.95
CA ARG A 108 -3.93 -6.92 22.09
C ARG A 108 -3.37 -6.88 23.51
N PRO A 109 -3.15 -8.05 24.16
CA PRO A 109 -2.59 -8.12 25.52
C PRO A 109 -1.16 -7.60 25.61
#